data_22f3a32a1e3ad9b025546cb79d6f9c7a
#
_entry.id   22f3a32a1e3ad9b025546cb79d6f9c7a
#
_cell.length_a   1.000
_cell.length_b   1.000
_cell.length_c   1.000
_cell.angle_alpha   90.00
_cell.angle_beta   90.00
_cell.angle_gamma   90.00
#
_symmetry.space_group_name_H-M   'P 1'
#
loop_
_entity.id
_entity.type
_entity.pdbx_description
1 polymer ?
#
loop_
_entity_poly.entity_id
_entity_poly.type
_entity_poly.pdbx_seq_one_letter_code
_entity_poly.pdbx_strand_id
1 'polypeptide(L)'
;MFPIFNRRGQVVALGGRQLSNDPNSPKYLNSGDLIQYKKGETLYAFNFAKESIRKEKSVIFCEGYMDVIAYHQAGITNAVAPLGTALTEMQIKIIRPFVEEVLLSFDSDGAGQKATMRAILMLRKENITVRIIQLTGGKDPAEIMQKLGPQVLTNQVSNAILDSDFLLSRLGAEFPIDTPEGKTKASLVYFSYVDALQSDIQKESCLEQ
;
A
#
# COMPACT_ATOMS: atom_id res chain seq x y z
N MET A 1 18.11 11.44 7.70
CA MET A 1 17.43 12.30 6.70
C MET A 1 17.18 11.51 5.45
N PHE A 2 16.00 11.66 4.84
CA PHE A 2 15.58 10.99 3.61
C PHE A 2 15.34 12.06 2.55
N PRO A 3 16.16 12.15 1.48
CA PRO A 3 15.90 13.07 0.39
C PRO A 3 14.65 12.60 -0.40
N ILE A 4 13.79 13.55 -0.70
CA ILE A 4 12.57 13.33 -1.51
C ILE A 4 12.84 13.90 -2.88
N PHE A 5 12.70 13.05 -3.89
CA PHE A 5 13.01 13.38 -5.27
C PHE A 5 11.74 13.62 -6.09
N ASN A 6 11.83 14.54 -7.04
CA ASN A 6 10.82 14.64 -8.10
C ASN A 6 11.05 13.55 -9.18
N ARG A 7 10.17 13.49 -10.17
CA ARG A 7 10.26 12.49 -11.27
C ARG A 7 11.52 12.63 -12.15
N ARG A 8 12.23 13.77 -12.04
CA ARG A 8 13.49 14.06 -12.77
C ARG A 8 14.73 13.70 -11.95
N GLY A 9 14.57 13.20 -10.73
CA GLY A 9 15.69 12.86 -9.85
C GLY A 9 16.32 14.06 -9.11
N GLN A 10 15.62 15.21 -9.05
CA GLN A 10 16.08 16.38 -8.29
C GLN A 10 15.50 16.32 -6.88
N VAL A 11 16.30 16.63 -5.86
CA VAL A 11 15.83 16.74 -4.46
C VAL A 11 14.92 17.97 -4.34
N VAL A 12 13.67 17.76 -3.90
CA VAL A 12 12.66 18.82 -3.77
C VAL A 12 12.20 19.01 -2.33
N ALA A 13 12.46 18.04 -1.47
CA ALA A 13 12.10 18.07 -0.04
C ALA A 13 12.96 17.09 0.76
N LEU A 14 12.81 17.11 2.07
CA LEU A 14 13.50 16.21 3.00
C LEU A 14 12.47 15.61 3.97
N GLY A 15 12.62 14.32 4.26
CA GLY A 15 12.05 13.65 5.41
C GLY A 15 13.11 13.45 6.50
N GLY A 16 12.71 13.46 7.74
CA GLY A 16 13.55 13.17 8.87
C GLY A 16 12.92 12.13 9.79
N ARG A 17 13.75 11.28 10.40
CA ARG A 17 13.35 10.41 11.51
C ARG A 17 14.16 10.82 12.73
N GLN A 18 13.48 11.05 13.86
CA GLN A 18 14.20 11.29 15.11
C GLN A 18 14.95 10.01 15.55
N LEU A 19 16.13 10.20 16.12
CA LEU A 19 16.96 9.12 16.66
C LEU A 19 16.80 8.98 18.17
N SER A 20 16.32 10.06 18.84
CA SER A 20 15.96 10.05 20.26
C SER A 20 14.52 9.58 20.44
N ASN A 21 14.22 8.99 21.60
CA ASN A 21 12.84 8.64 21.98
C ASN A 21 12.16 9.80 22.72
N ASP A 22 12.23 11.03 22.19
CA ASP A 22 11.52 12.17 22.77
C ASP A 22 10.02 12.08 22.45
N PRO A 23 9.16 11.90 23.47
CA PRO A 23 7.72 11.76 23.27
C PRO A 23 7.05 13.07 22.78
N ASN A 24 7.74 14.23 22.94
CA ASN A 24 7.21 15.52 22.51
C ASN A 24 7.52 15.84 21.04
N SER A 25 8.28 15.00 20.37
CA SER A 25 8.65 15.19 18.96
C SER A 25 8.05 14.08 18.09
N PRO A 26 7.56 14.38 16.89
CA PRO A 26 7.03 13.35 15.98
C PRO A 26 8.15 12.40 15.55
N LYS A 27 7.89 11.09 15.52
CA LYS A 27 8.82 10.06 15.07
C LYS A 27 9.39 10.34 13.67
N TYR A 28 8.54 10.87 12.77
CA TYR A 28 8.91 11.33 11.44
C TYR A 28 8.42 12.75 11.23
N LEU A 29 9.26 13.55 10.58
CA LEU A 29 8.96 14.92 10.18
C LEU A 29 9.31 15.09 8.69
N ASN A 30 8.36 15.54 7.91
CA ASN A 30 8.54 15.83 6.49
C ASN A 30 8.47 17.33 6.26
N SER A 31 9.19 17.83 5.24
CA SER A 31 9.00 19.19 4.73
C SER A 31 7.52 19.48 4.53
N GLY A 32 7.11 20.70 4.83
CA GLY A 32 5.78 21.19 4.45
C GLY A 32 5.60 21.24 2.93
N ASP A 33 4.37 21.46 2.47
CA ASP A 33 4.11 21.68 1.05
C ASP A 33 4.81 22.95 0.56
N LEU A 34 5.42 22.84 -0.60
CA LEU A 34 6.17 23.88 -1.31
C LEU A 34 5.66 23.98 -2.75
N ILE A 35 6.04 25.03 -3.48
CA ILE A 35 5.68 25.18 -4.90
C ILE A 35 6.15 23.97 -5.71
N GLN A 36 7.35 23.46 -5.45
CA GLN A 36 7.96 22.32 -6.15
C GLN A 36 7.66 20.95 -5.50
N TYR A 37 7.00 20.91 -4.35
CA TYR A 37 6.74 19.71 -3.59
C TYR A 37 5.38 19.73 -2.89
N LYS A 38 4.54 18.78 -3.21
CA LYS A 38 3.27 18.52 -2.52
C LYS A 38 3.19 17.06 -2.11
N LYS A 39 2.95 16.82 -0.82
CA LYS A 39 2.88 15.46 -0.25
C LYS A 39 1.88 14.58 -0.96
N GLY A 40 0.69 15.11 -1.23
CA GLY A 40 -0.39 14.37 -1.91
C GLY A 40 -0.15 14.11 -3.40
N GLU A 41 0.91 14.68 -4.00
CA GLU A 41 1.24 14.53 -5.43
C GLU A 41 2.62 13.91 -5.63
N THR A 42 3.28 13.47 -4.55
CA THR A 42 4.64 12.90 -4.59
C THR A 42 4.64 11.52 -3.95
N LEU A 43 5.41 10.60 -4.55
CA LEU A 43 5.68 9.28 -4.00
C LEU A 43 7.18 9.15 -3.69
N TYR A 44 7.49 8.69 -2.48
CA TYR A 44 8.87 8.39 -2.10
C TYR A 44 9.44 7.26 -2.96
N ALA A 45 10.67 7.42 -3.38
CA ALA A 45 11.44 6.50 -4.22
C ALA A 45 10.90 6.27 -5.64
N PHE A 46 9.84 6.97 -6.09
CA PHE A 46 9.30 6.76 -7.43
C PHE A 46 10.34 6.98 -8.54
N ASN A 47 11.27 7.93 -8.38
CA ASN A 47 12.37 8.15 -9.32
C ASN A 47 13.29 6.93 -9.48
N PHE A 48 13.49 6.14 -8.43
CA PHE A 48 14.27 4.89 -8.46
C PHE A 48 13.44 3.71 -8.94
N ALA A 49 12.16 3.63 -8.53
CA ALA A 49 11.26 2.53 -8.81
C ALA A 49 10.70 2.52 -10.25
N LYS A 50 10.69 3.67 -10.91
CA LYS A 50 9.97 3.90 -12.18
C LYS A 50 10.27 2.88 -13.28
N GLU A 51 11.52 2.49 -13.46
CA GLU A 51 11.88 1.54 -14.51
C GLU A 51 11.44 0.11 -14.16
N SER A 52 11.57 -0.29 -12.90
CA SER A 52 11.06 -1.59 -12.42
C SER A 52 9.53 -1.64 -12.52
N ILE A 53 8.82 -0.58 -12.10
CA ILE A 53 7.37 -0.47 -12.24
C ILE A 53 6.93 -0.65 -13.70
N ARG A 54 7.61 -0.02 -14.64
CA ARG A 54 7.30 -0.15 -16.08
C ARG A 54 7.54 -1.56 -16.61
N LYS A 55 8.65 -2.18 -16.21
CA LYS A 55 9.05 -3.52 -16.65
C LYS A 55 8.10 -4.58 -16.09
N GLU A 56 7.79 -4.48 -14.81
CA GLU A 56 6.97 -5.46 -14.08
C GLU A 56 5.47 -5.17 -14.21
N LYS A 57 5.10 -3.97 -14.68
CA LYS A 57 3.74 -3.45 -14.74
C LYS A 57 3.01 -3.52 -13.37
N SER A 58 3.76 -3.51 -12.31
CA SER A 58 3.30 -3.58 -10.94
C SER A 58 4.04 -2.61 -10.04
N VAL A 59 3.40 -2.19 -8.95
CA VAL A 59 3.99 -1.34 -7.91
C VAL A 59 3.60 -1.85 -6.54
N ILE A 60 4.52 -1.77 -5.58
CA ILE A 60 4.26 -2.04 -4.17
C ILE A 60 4.09 -0.69 -3.46
N PHE A 61 2.92 -0.47 -2.86
CA PHE A 61 2.70 0.65 -1.95
C PHE A 61 2.98 0.22 -0.51
N CYS A 62 3.95 0.90 0.12
CA CYS A 62 4.31 0.76 1.53
C CYS A 62 3.78 1.94 2.35
N GLU A 63 3.83 1.86 3.68
CA GLU A 63 3.44 2.98 4.55
C GLU A 63 4.49 4.07 4.63
N GLY A 64 5.78 3.71 4.64
CA GLY A 64 6.84 4.66 4.91
C GLY A 64 8.19 4.39 4.27
N TYR A 65 9.14 5.27 4.61
CA TYR A 65 10.50 5.26 4.08
C TYR A 65 11.25 3.95 4.31
N MET A 66 11.15 3.43 5.55
CA MET A 66 11.93 2.26 5.96
C MET A 66 11.48 1.00 5.24
N ASP A 67 10.18 0.89 4.97
CA ASP A 67 9.60 -0.25 4.27
C ASP A 67 10.04 -0.28 2.81
N VAL A 68 9.99 0.89 2.15
CA VAL A 68 10.51 1.02 0.78
C VAL A 68 11.99 0.66 0.72
N ILE A 69 12.80 1.15 1.66
CA ILE A 69 14.23 0.83 1.73
C ILE A 69 14.44 -0.67 1.92
N ALA A 70 13.65 -1.33 2.78
CA ALA A 70 13.75 -2.76 3.02
C ALA A 70 13.44 -3.57 1.75
N TYR A 71 12.38 -3.22 1.01
CA TYR A 71 12.08 -3.86 -0.28
C TYR A 71 13.21 -3.65 -1.29
N HIS A 72 13.70 -2.42 -1.46
CA HIS A 72 14.79 -2.14 -2.38
C HIS A 72 16.08 -2.88 -2.00
N GLN A 73 16.39 -3.02 -0.71
CA GLN A 73 17.52 -3.84 -0.22
C GLN A 73 17.32 -5.33 -0.50
N ALA A 74 16.08 -5.82 -0.49
CA ALA A 74 15.74 -7.17 -0.86
C ALA A 74 15.76 -7.42 -2.38
N GLY A 75 16.09 -6.40 -3.19
CA GLY A 75 16.09 -6.47 -4.66
C GLY A 75 14.72 -6.22 -5.31
N ILE A 76 13.70 -5.90 -4.52
CA ILE A 76 12.34 -5.60 -4.98
C ILE A 76 12.24 -4.08 -5.18
N THR A 77 12.57 -3.61 -6.38
CA THR A 77 12.83 -2.20 -6.65
C THR A 77 11.63 -1.41 -7.19
N ASN A 78 10.44 -2.03 -7.26
CA ASN A 78 9.18 -1.38 -7.65
C ASN A 78 8.36 -0.86 -6.45
N ALA A 79 8.95 -0.77 -5.25
CA ALA A 79 8.30 -0.29 -4.04
C ALA A 79 8.38 1.25 -3.92
N VAL A 80 7.26 1.86 -3.49
CA VAL A 80 7.10 3.30 -3.24
C VAL A 80 6.25 3.54 -2.00
N ALA A 81 6.24 4.76 -1.46
CA ALA A 81 5.35 5.10 -0.35
C ALA A 81 4.77 6.51 -0.48
N PRO A 82 3.58 6.78 0.05
CA PRO A 82 3.11 8.11 0.37
C PRO A 82 4.02 8.79 1.41
N LEU A 83 3.94 10.10 1.52
CA LEU A 83 4.85 10.90 2.35
C LEU A 83 4.19 11.38 3.64
N GLY A 84 3.83 10.44 4.53
CA GLY A 84 3.15 10.74 5.80
C GLY A 84 1.70 11.19 5.61
N THR A 85 1.06 10.72 4.55
CA THR A 85 -0.36 10.91 4.23
C THR A 85 -0.96 9.58 3.78
N ALA A 86 -2.27 9.45 3.86
CA ALA A 86 -2.94 8.35 3.17
C ALA A 86 -2.71 8.45 1.65
N LEU A 87 -2.80 7.32 0.95
CA LEU A 87 -2.76 7.28 -0.51
C LEU A 87 -3.83 8.22 -1.10
N THR A 88 -3.45 9.00 -2.12
CA THR A 88 -4.32 9.97 -2.77
C THR A 88 -4.61 9.58 -4.22
N GLU A 89 -5.72 10.11 -4.78
CA GLU A 89 -6.04 9.94 -6.20
C GLU A 89 -4.95 10.49 -7.12
N MET A 90 -4.29 11.57 -6.72
CA MET A 90 -3.19 12.16 -7.51
C MET A 90 -1.99 11.23 -7.56
N GLN A 91 -1.67 10.55 -6.45
CA GLN A 91 -0.62 9.54 -6.41
C GLN A 91 -0.97 8.31 -7.27
N ILE A 92 -2.24 7.89 -7.27
CA ILE A 92 -2.71 6.81 -8.15
C ILE A 92 -2.59 7.22 -9.62
N LYS A 93 -2.97 8.44 -9.99
CA LYS A 93 -2.80 8.96 -11.36
C LYS A 93 -1.34 8.98 -11.82
N ILE A 94 -0.39 9.09 -10.90
CA ILE A 94 1.05 9.03 -11.24
C ILE A 94 1.44 7.64 -11.73
N ILE A 95 0.96 6.58 -11.07
CA ILE A 95 1.35 5.20 -11.37
C ILE A 95 0.46 4.56 -12.44
N ARG A 96 -0.79 4.98 -12.56
CA ARG A 96 -1.80 4.39 -13.43
C ARG A 96 -1.33 4.09 -14.86
N PRO A 97 -0.57 4.98 -15.55
CA PRO A 97 -0.10 4.71 -16.91
C PRO A 97 0.92 3.57 -17.03
N PHE A 98 1.47 3.10 -15.91
CA PHE A 98 2.61 2.18 -15.89
C PHE A 98 2.27 0.81 -15.31
N VAL A 99 1.09 0.66 -14.66
CA VAL A 99 0.76 -0.53 -13.88
C VAL A 99 -0.53 -1.19 -14.36
N GLU A 100 -0.57 -2.51 -14.28
CA GLU A 100 -1.76 -3.35 -14.39
C GLU A 100 -2.19 -3.84 -13.00
N GLU A 101 -1.22 -3.91 -12.06
CA GLU A 101 -1.41 -4.43 -10.72
C GLU A 101 -0.74 -3.53 -9.67
N VAL A 102 -1.36 -3.45 -8.50
CA VAL A 102 -0.82 -2.80 -7.30
C VAL A 102 -0.81 -3.80 -6.15
N LEU A 103 0.32 -3.91 -5.48
CA LEU A 103 0.44 -4.67 -4.24
C LEU A 103 0.44 -3.69 -3.06
N LEU A 104 -0.41 -3.94 -2.06
CA LEU A 104 -0.46 -3.15 -0.84
C LEU A 104 0.30 -3.87 0.28
N SER A 105 1.28 -3.19 0.86
CA SER A 105 2.08 -3.64 1.98
C SER A 105 1.93 -2.63 3.12
N PHE A 106 0.76 -2.66 3.77
CA PHE A 106 0.45 -1.81 4.91
C PHE A 106 0.49 -2.61 6.21
N ASP A 107 0.68 -1.93 7.33
CA ASP A 107 0.75 -2.55 8.65
C ASP A 107 -0.55 -3.31 8.95
N SER A 108 -0.44 -4.40 9.69
CA SER A 108 -1.59 -5.25 10.05
C SER A 108 -2.44 -4.67 11.18
N ASP A 109 -2.08 -3.51 11.73
CA ASP A 109 -2.85 -2.84 12.78
C ASP A 109 -4.18 -2.25 12.25
N GLY A 110 -5.04 -1.79 13.18
CA GLY A 110 -6.36 -1.28 12.82
C GLY A 110 -6.34 -0.02 11.94
N ALA A 111 -5.27 0.79 11.99
CA ALA A 111 -5.10 1.97 11.15
C ALA A 111 -4.68 1.57 9.73
N GLY A 112 -3.70 0.68 9.61
CA GLY A 112 -3.25 0.12 8.33
C GLY A 112 -4.36 -0.65 7.61
N GLN A 113 -5.20 -1.37 8.34
CA GLN A 113 -6.36 -2.08 7.76
C GLN A 113 -7.39 -1.11 7.14
N LYS A 114 -7.69 0.02 7.81
CA LYS A 114 -8.58 1.05 7.24
C LYS A 114 -7.96 1.73 6.03
N ALA A 115 -6.64 1.96 6.05
CA ALA A 115 -5.90 2.50 4.93
C ALA A 115 -5.92 1.53 3.73
N THR A 116 -5.75 0.23 3.98
CA THR A 116 -5.84 -0.85 2.97
C THR A 116 -7.20 -0.83 2.29
N MET A 117 -8.30 -0.84 3.04
CA MET A 117 -9.65 -0.83 2.46
C MET A 117 -9.88 0.40 1.58
N ARG A 118 -9.48 1.58 2.06
CA ARG A 118 -9.60 2.82 1.29
C ARG A 118 -8.78 2.77 0.00
N ALA A 119 -7.55 2.26 0.07
CA ALA A 119 -6.67 2.11 -1.09
C ALA A 119 -7.26 1.14 -2.12
N ILE A 120 -7.79 0.00 -1.69
CA ILE A 120 -8.47 -0.97 -2.56
C ILE A 120 -9.58 -0.28 -3.36
N LEU A 121 -10.51 0.40 -2.68
CA LEU A 121 -11.65 1.06 -3.34
C LEU A 121 -11.20 2.13 -4.35
N MET A 122 -10.16 2.90 -4.03
CA MET A 122 -9.64 3.93 -4.93
C MET A 122 -8.97 3.31 -6.17
N LEU A 123 -8.18 2.24 -6.00
CA LEU A 123 -7.48 1.57 -7.08
C LEU A 123 -8.43 0.81 -8.00
N ARG A 124 -9.46 0.15 -7.43
CA ARG A 124 -10.46 -0.58 -8.20
C ARG A 124 -11.32 0.34 -9.08
N LYS A 125 -11.61 1.56 -8.62
CA LYS A 125 -12.26 2.60 -9.45
C LYS A 125 -11.43 2.98 -10.68
N GLU A 126 -10.12 2.88 -10.61
CA GLU A 126 -9.20 3.12 -11.74
C GLU A 126 -8.93 1.86 -12.57
N ASN A 127 -9.69 0.78 -12.35
CA ASN A 127 -9.54 -0.52 -13.01
C ASN A 127 -8.13 -1.11 -12.88
N ILE A 128 -7.57 -1.06 -11.68
CA ILE A 128 -6.27 -1.63 -11.33
C ILE A 128 -6.50 -2.88 -10.49
N THR A 129 -5.84 -3.98 -10.83
CA THR A 129 -5.83 -5.19 -9.99
C THR A 129 -5.10 -4.91 -8.67
N VAL A 130 -5.66 -5.37 -7.55
CA VAL A 130 -5.08 -5.15 -6.24
C VAL A 130 -4.77 -6.48 -5.58
N ARG A 131 -3.56 -6.59 -5.01
CA ARG A 131 -3.16 -7.70 -4.14
C ARG A 131 -2.66 -7.18 -2.81
N ILE A 132 -2.80 -7.99 -1.79
CA ILE A 132 -2.39 -7.67 -0.43
C ILE A 132 -1.22 -8.57 -0.04
N ILE A 133 -0.10 -7.95 0.34
CA ILE A 133 1.05 -8.66 0.90
C ILE A 133 0.76 -8.91 2.38
N GLN A 134 0.63 -10.16 2.75
CA GLN A 134 0.43 -10.56 4.14
C GLN A 134 1.78 -10.65 4.85
N LEU A 135 2.09 -9.64 5.66
CA LEU A 135 3.34 -9.59 6.43
C LEU A 135 3.28 -10.58 7.60
N THR A 136 4.28 -11.44 7.71
CA THR A 136 4.46 -12.41 8.79
C THR A 136 5.89 -12.42 9.30
N GLY A 137 6.07 -12.65 10.60
CA GLY A 137 7.42 -12.69 11.22
C GLY A 137 7.99 -11.34 11.62
N GLY A 138 7.27 -10.25 11.41
CA GLY A 138 7.57 -8.89 11.84
C GLY A 138 6.36 -7.99 11.65
N LYS A 139 6.39 -6.80 12.24
CA LYS A 139 5.30 -5.83 12.17
C LYS A 139 5.29 -5.03 10.86
N ASP A 140 6.47 -4.86 10.26
CA ASP A 140 6.68 -4.09 9.04
C ASP A 140 7.79 -4.75 8.18
N PRO A 141 7.91 -4.39 6.89
CA PRO A 141 8.93 -4.92 6.00
C PRO A 141 10.36 -4.68 6.47
N ALA A 142 10.62 -3.56 7.16
CA ALA A 142 11.95 -3.23 7.67
C ALA A 142 12.35 -4.19 8.80
N GLU A 143 11.44 -4.52 9.70
CA GLU A 143 11.68 -5.51 10.76
C GLU A 143 11.86 -6.91 10.20
N ILE A 144 11.05 -7.32 9.22
CA ILE A 144 11.17 -8.62 8.55
C ILE A 144 12.51 -8.74 7.85
N MET A 145 12.92 -7.70 7.10
CA MET A 145 14.24 -7.68 6.43
C MET A 145 15.38 -7.84 7.42
N GLN A 146 15.31 -7.13 8.57
CA GLN A 146 16.35 -7.17 9.59
C GLN A 146 16.43 -8.54 10.30
N LYS A 147 15.28 -9.14 10.63
CA LYS A 147 15.21 -10.38 11.42
C LYS A 147 15.33 -11.65 10.59
N LEU A 148 14.71 -11.68 9.42
CA LEU A 148 14.49 -12.89 8.63
C LEU A 148 15.16 -12.84 7.24
N GLY A 149 15.63 -11.65 6.83
CA GLY A 149 16.36 -11.47 5.58
C GLY A 149 15.47 -11.30 4.33
N PRO A 150 16.12 -11.06 3.17
CA PRO A 150 15.44 -10.67 1.93
C PRO A 150 14.52 -11.74 1.34
N GLN A 151 14.89 -13.02 1.50
CA GLN A 151 14.13 -14.13 0.90
C GLN A 151 12.71 -14.21 1.46
N VAL A 152 12.52 -13.90 2.74
CA VAL A 152 11.19 -13.91 3.36
C VAL A 152 10.30 -12.83 2.74
N LEU A 153 10.81 -11.61 2.55
CA LEU A 153 10.07 -10.54 1.87
C LEU A 153 9.72 -10.93 0.43
N THR A 154 10.66 -11.49 -0.31
CA THR A 154 10.42 -11.96 -1.69
C THR A 154 9.32 -13.02 -1.74
N ASN A 155 9.34 -13.99 -0.83
CA ASN A 155 8.30 -15.01 -0.74
C ASN A 155 6.93 -14.41 -0.40
N GLN A 156 6.87 -13.43 0.52
CA GLN A 156 5.61 -12.78 0.87
C GLN A 156 5.02 -11.97 -0.29
N VAL A 157 5.86 -11.29 -1.07
CA VAL A 157 5.42 -10.60 -2.29
C VAL A 157 4.86 -11.59 -3.32
N SER A 158 5.56 -12.72 -3.54
CA SER A 158 5.11 -13.75 -4.49
C SER A 158 3.80 -14.44 -4.07
N ASN A 159 3.52 -14.48 -2.76
CA ASN A 159 2.31 -15.08 -2.19
C ASN A 159 1.22 -14.04 -1.86
N ALA A 160 1.31 -12.84 -2.41
CA ALA A 160 0.29 -11.82 -2.22
C ALA A 160 -1.07 -12.32 -2.73
N ILE A 161 -2.11 -12.14 -1.90
CA ILE A 161 -3.48 -12.61 -2.19
C ILE A 161 -4.31 -11.51 -2.88
N LEU A 162 -5.36 -11.90 -3.58
CA LEU A 162 -6.30 -10.93 -4.15
C LEU A 162 -7.03 -10.16 -3.04
N ASP A 163 -7.38 -8.94 -3.35
CA ASP A 163 -8.13 -8.07 -2.44
C ASP A 163 -9.51 -8.63 -2.09
N SER A 164 -10.20 -9.34 -2.99
CA SER A 164 -11.45 -10.06 -2.69
C SER A 164 -11.25 -11.10 -1.57
N ASP A 165 -10.22 -11.96 -1.71
CA ASP A 165 -9.93 -13.01 -0.74
C ASP A 165 -9.54 -12.41 0.63
N PHE A 166 -8.74 -11.35 0.59
CA PHE A 166 -8.37 -10.59 1.79
C PHE A 166 -9.60 -10.03 2.50
N LEU A 167 -10.52 -9.41 1.75
CA LEU A 167 -11.75 -8.82 2.30
C LEU A 167 -12.66 -9.87 2.89
N LEU A 168 -12.91 -10.98 2.21
CA LEU A 168 -13.75 -12.07 2.71
C LEU A 168 -13.18 -12.67 3.99
N SER A 169 -11.88 -12.96 4.02
CA SER A 169 -11.21 -13.47 5.23
C SER A 169 -11.34 -12.50 6.40
N ARG A 170 -11.16 -11.20 6.14
CA ARG A 170 -11.28 -10.17 7.16
C ARG A 170 -12.70 -10.00 7.67
N LEU A 171 -13.69 -9.95 6.78
CA LEU A 171 -15.10 -9.79 7.16
C LEU A 171 -15.57 -10.98 7.99
N GLY A 172 -15.13 -12.20 7.66
CA GLY A 172 -15.39 -13.39 8.45
C GLY A 172 -14.80 -13.36 9.86
N ALA A 173 -13.67 -12.63 10.05
CA ALA A 173 -13.06 -12.44 11.36
C ALA A 173 -13.68 -11.27 12.17
N GLU A 174 -14.17 -10.23 11.48
CA GLU A 174 -14.71 -9.01 12.09
C GLU A 174 -16.17 -9.14 12.50
N PHE A 175 -16.96 -9.87 11.73
CA PHE A 175 -18.41 -10.03 11.96
C PHE A 175 -18.77 -11.48 12.30
N PRO A 176 -19.76 -11.71 13.21
CA PRO A 176 -20.27 -13.05 13.50
C PRO A 176 -21.13 -13.56 12.32
N ILE A 177 -20.47 -14.09 11.29
CA ILE A 177 -21.11 -14.54 10.05
C ILE A 177 -22.01 -15.78 10.21
N ASP A 178 -22.08 -16.36 11.39
CA ASP A 178 -23.03 -17.39 11.81
C ASP A 178 -24.42 -16.81 12.17
N THR A 179 -24.53 -15.47 12.36
CA THR A 179 -25.78 -14.77 12.65
C THR A 179 -26.31 -14.01 11.43
N PRO A 180 -27.64 -13.86 11.26
CA PRO A 180 -28.24 -13.06 10.20
C PRO A 180 -27.77 -11.61 10.18
N GLU A 181 -27.65 -10.98 11.35
CA GLU A 181 -27.21 -9.60 11.52
C GLU A 181 -25.75 -9.43 11.14
N GLY A 182 -24.89 -10.38 11.55
CA GLY A 182 -23.48 -10.38 11.21
C GLY A 182 -23.26 -10.57 9.70
N LYS A 183 -23.96 -11.52 9.08
CA LYS A 183 -23.97 -11.71 7.63
C LYS A 183 -24.38 -10.43 6.90
N THR A 184 -25.47 -9.79 7.33
CA THR A 184 -25.96 -8.56 6.72
C THR A 184 -24.91 -7.45 6.77
N LYS A 185 -24.27 -7.24 7.93
CA LYS A 185 -23.21 -6.22 8.08
C LYS A 185 -22.00 -6.53 7.20
N ALA A 186 -21.52 -7.76 7.19
CA ALA A 186 -20.41 -8.20 6.34
C ALA A 186 -20.72 -7.98 4.85
N SER A 187 -21.92 -8.41 4.41
CA SER A 187 -22.37 -8.25 3.03
C SER A 187 -22.45 -6.80 2.58
N LEU A 188 -22.93 -5.87 3.43
CA LEU A 188 -22.98 -4.45 3.10
C LEU A 188 -21.58 -3.86 2.85
N VAL A 189 -20.58 -4.27 3.64
CA VAL A 189 -19.19 -3.85 3.42
C VAL A 189 -18.65 -4.46 2.13
N TYR A 190 -18.90 -5.73 1.86
CA TYR A 190 -18.44 -6.41 0.66
C TYR A 190 -19.09 -5.85 -0.60
N PHE A 191 -20.37 -5.52 -0.58
CA PHE A 191 -21.07 -4.91 -1.72
C PHE A 191 -20.51 -3.54 -2.09
N SER A 192 -20.06 -2.74 -1.11
CA SER A 192 -19.39 -1.48 -1.43
C SER A 192 -18.05 -1.67 -2.19
N TYR A 193 -17.37 -2.79 -1.97
CA TYR A 193 -16.22 -3.21 -2.76
C TYR A 193 -16.65 -3.66 -4.16
N VAL A 194 -17.65 -4.53 -4.27
CA VAL A 194 -18.17 -5.01 -5.57
C VAL A 194 -18.64 -3.84 -6.44
N ASP A 195 -19.31 -2.84 -5.85
CA ASP A 195 -19.74 -1.62 -6.56
C ASP A 195 -18.58 -0.79 -7.11
N ALA A 196 -17.41 -0.85 -6.47
CA ALA A 196 -16.22 -0.14 -6.95
C ALA A 196 -15.54 -0.82 -8.16
N LEU A 197 -15.84 -2.10 -8.44
CA LEU A 197 -15.31 -2.82 -9.60
C LEU A 197 -15.90 -2.24 -10.89
N GLN A 198 -15.08 -2.18 -11.95
CA GLN A 198 -15.50 -1.65 -13.25
C GLN A 198 -15.97 -2.74 -14.21
N SER A 199 -15.60 -3.98 -13.97
CA SER A 199 -15.94 -5.14 -14.83
C SER A 199 -17.11 -5.91 -14.25
N ASP A 200 -18.17 -6.11 -15.05
CA ASP A 200 -19.32 -6.91 -14.65
C ASP A 200 -18.95 -8.37 -14.40
N ILE A 201 -17.99 -8.92 -15.16
CA ILE A 201 -17.45 -10.28 -14.92
C ILE A 201 -16.79 -10.38 -13.56
N GLN A 202 -16.01 -9.34 -13.15
CA GLN A 202 -15.40 -9.33 -11.81
C GLN A 202 -16.46 -9.21 -10.72
N LYS A 203 -17.50 -8.39 -10.92
CA LYS A 203 -18.62 -8.28 -9.97
C LYS A 203 -19.33 -9.61 -9.77
N GLU A 204 -19.68 -10.27 -10.86
CA GLU A 204 -20.34 -11.58 -10.84
C GLU A 204 -19.47 -12.60 -10.11
N SER A 205 -18.20 -12.73 -10.49
CA SER A 205 -17.26 -13.66 -9.84
C SER A 205 -17.08 -13.40 -8.34
N CYS A 206 -17.11 -12.13 -7.90
CA CYS A 206 -17.05 -11.78 -6.49
C CYS A 206 -18.36 -12.10 -5.73
N LEU A 207 -19.50 -12.09 -6.39
CA LEU A 207 -20.81 -12.42 -5.78
C LEU A 207 -21.04 -13.93 -5.64
N GLU A 208 -20.28 -14.75 -6.37
CA GLU A 208 -20.32 -16.22 -6.30
C GLU A 208 -19.42 -16.78 -5.17
N GLN A 209 -18.52 -15.98 -4.59
CA GLN A 209 -17.65 -16.35 -3.46
C GLN A 209 -18.39 -16.29 -2.12
#